data_bde1b66a423361e0d8c8a930b60857fa
#
_entry.id   bde1b66a423361e0d8c8a930b60857fa
#
_cell.length_a   1.000
_cell.length_b   1.000
_cell.length_c   1.000
_cell.angle_alpha   90.00
_cell.angle_beta   90.00
_cell.angle_gamma   90.00
#
_symmetry.space_group_name_H-M   'P 1'
#
loop_
_entity.id
_entity.type
_entity.pdbx_description
1 polymer ?
#
loop_
_entity_poly.entity_id
_entity_poly.type
_entity_poly.pdbx_seq_one_letter_code
_entity_poly.pdbx_strand_id
1 'polypeptide(L)'
;SHSTTNKKEWKKNLLKQVLRPFSKVYATNYMCCSELAGRWLFGDKAYDSGQVYLLNNAIDLDKFKYNESLRKKKRKELGISDDTLVIGHIGRFVAQKNHTFLIDIFNEVHKKNNNSILLLAGQGPLKEEIENKIKELKLNDSVRFLGQRSDVNELYQAFDVFCLPSLYEGLPVVGVEAQASGILCILSNTMTKETKVLDITKFMSLNNTPEEWADSILDDVKRYKRIDTSKEMTSKNFNIKEEAKKLEKYYLNLYNNGGEEK
;
A
#
# COMPACT_ATOMS: atom_id res chain seq x y z
N SER A 1 -9.74 -8.14 11.78
CA SER A 1 -10.54 -6.99 11.31
C SER A 1 -9.70 -6.08 10.40
N HIS A 2 -10.29 -5.61 9.31
CA HIS A 2 -9.70 -4.63 8.37
C HIS A 2 -10.44 -3.29 8.41
N SER A 3 -11.32 -3.10 9.40
CA SER A 3 -12.23 -1.96 9.40
C SER A 3 -11.64 -0.74 10.09
N THR A 4 -11.62 0.37 9.36
CA THR A 4 -11.38 1.71 9.91
C THR A 4 -12.59 2.61 9.63
N THR A 5 -12.72 3.72 10.34
CA THR A 5 -13.83 4.66 10.15
C THR A 5 -13.44 5.79 9.20
N ASN A 6 -14.33 6.13 8.26
CA ASN A 6 -14.22 7.31 7.42
C ASN A 6 -15.29 8.34 7.82
N LYS A 7 -14.91 9.57 8.12
CA LYS A 7 -15.83 10.64 8.54
C LYS A 7 -16.96 10.93 7.53
N LYS A 8 -16.72 10.69 6.23
CA LYS A 8 -17.73 10.90 5.16
C LYS A 8 -18.81 9.82 5.10
N GLU A 9 -18.63 8.65 5.76
CA GLU A 9 -19.56 7.52 5.75
C GLU A 9 -20.30 7.36 7.09
N TRP A 10 -20.87 8.44 7.63
CA TRP A 10 -21.43 8.47 8.97
C TRP A 10 -22.47 7.40 9.25
N LYS A 11 -23.34 7.05 8.29
CA LYS A 11 -24.37 5.98 8.44
C LYS A 11 -23.72 4.61 8.62
N LYS A 12 -22.69 4.31 7.80
CA LYS A 12 -21.93 3.04 7.93
C LYS A 12 -21.12 3.02 9.22
N ASN A 13 -20.59 4.15 9.65
CA ASN A 13 -19.85 4.27 10.90
C ASN A 13 -20.76 4.06 12.11
N LEU A 14 -21.99 4.59 12.08
CA LEU A 14 -22.98 4.37 13.12
C LEU A 14 -23.33 2.88 13.24
N LEU A 15 -23.60 2.20 12.11
CA LEU A 15 -23.85 0.77 12.11
C LEU A 15 -22.67 -0.03 12.66
N LYS A 16 -21.44 0.32 12.27
CA LYS A 16 -20.22 -0.32 12.81
C LYS A 16 -20.10 -0.12 14.32
N GLN A 17 -20.44 1.06 14.84
CA GLN A 17 -20.43 1.33 16.29
C GLN A 17 -21.45 0.52 17.04
N VAL A 18 -22.67 0.37 16.50
CA VAL A 18 -23.74 -0.46 17.09
C VAL A 18 -23.35 -1.94 17.10
N LEU A 19 -22.73 -2.44 16.02
CA LEU A 19 -22.34 -3.85 15.90
C LEU A 19 -21.05 -4.20 16.67
N ARG A 20 -20.22 -3.20 17.01
CA ARG A 20 -18.92 -3.40 17.69
C ARG A 20 -19.03 -4.19 19.01
N PRO A 21 -19.96 -3.95 19.93
CA PRO A 21 -20.09 -4.74 21.16
C PRO A 21 -20.30 -6.24 20.89
N PHE A 22 -21.09 -6.57 19.86
CA PHE A 22 -21.39 -7.96 19.52
C PHE A 22 -20.16 -8.75 19.05
N SER A 23 -19.17 -8.07 18.46
CA SER A 23 -17.91 -8.72 18.06
C SER A 23 -17.11 -9.26 19.25
N LYS A 24 -17.35 -8.75 20.47
CA LYS A 24 -16.69 -9.21 21.69
C LYS A 24 -17.50 -10.32 22.40
N VAL A 25 -18.83 -10.25 22.32
CA VAL A 25 -19.71 -11.18 23.06
C VAL A 25 -19.71 -12.56 22.40
N TYR A 26 -19.66 -12.61 21.06
CA TYR A 26 -19.79 -13.88 20.33
C TYR A 26 -18.47 -14.45 19.83
N ALA A 27 -17.38 -13.71 19.90
CA ALA A 27 -16.07 -14.21 19.47
C ALA A 27 -15.35 -14.90 20.63
N THR A 28 -14.86 -16.10 20.38
CA THR A 28 -14.01 -16.86 21.32
C THR A 28 -12.56 -16.40 21.27
N ASN A 29 -12.11 -15.92 20.12
CA ASN A 29 -10.74 -15.45 19.90
C ASN A 29 -10.75 -14.16 19.07
N TYR A 30 -9.84 -13.26 19.39
CA TYR A 30 -9.73 -11.95 18.73
C TYR A 30 -8.53 -11.90 17.80
N MET A 31 -8.75 -11.53 16.54
CA MET A 31 -7.68 -11.34 15.56
C MET A 31 -7.84 -10.03 14.82
N CYS A 32 -6.72 -9.36 14.51
CA CYS A 32 -6.69 -8.15 13.70
C CYS A 32 -5.47 -8.15 12.77
N CYS A 33 -5.55 -7.34 11.70
CA CYS A 33 -4.45 -7.19 10.74
C CYS A 33 -3.60 -5.93 10.96
N SER A 34 -3.95 -5.13 11.97
CA SER A 34 -3.22 -3.94 12.37
C SER A 34 -3.58 -3.56 13.80
N GLU A 35 -2.69 -2.89 14.50
CA GLU A 35 -2.93 -2.38 15.85
C GLU A 35 -4.15 -1.46 15.87
N LEU A 36 -4.20 -0.51 14.92
CA LEU A 36 -5.32 0.42 14.81
C LEU A 36 -6.66 -0.32 14.68
N ALA A 37 -6.74 -1.36 13.86
CA ALA A 37 -7.96 -2.14 13.68
C ALA A 37 -8.32 -2.96 14.93
N GLY A 38 -7.31 -3.53 15.60
CA GLY A 38 -7.48 -4.29 16.85
C GLY A 38 -8.01 -3.40 17.97
N ARG A 39 -7.36 -2.27 18.21
CA ARG A 39 -7.79 -1.29 19.22
C ARG A 39 -9.18 -0.74 18.93
N TRP A 40 -9.45 -0.40 17.68
CA TRP A 40 -10.77 0.09 17.29
C TRP A 40 -11.87 -0.95 17.51
N LEU A 41 -11.66 -2.22 17.16
CA LEU A 41 -12.72 -3.24 17.26
C LEU A 41 -12.85 -3.80 18.68
N PHE A 42 -11.73 -4.16 19.30
CA PHE A 42 -11.73 -4.88 20.59
C PHE A 42 -11.42 -3.96 21.79
N GLY A 43 -10.91 -2.75 21.55
CA GLY A 43 -10.54 -1.75 22.55
C GLY A 43 -9.12 -1.93 23.07
N ASP A 44 -8.58 -0.83 23.63
CA ASP A 44 -7.19 -0.77 24.09
C ASP A 44 -6.88 -1.82 25.16
N LYS A 45 -7.77 -2.00 26.14
CA LYS A 45 -7.56 -2.97 27.22
C LYS A 45 -7.40 -4.41 26.72
N ALA A 46 -8.21 -4.84 25.75
CA ALA A 46 -8.09 -6.18 25.17
C ALA A 46 -6.81 -6.32 24.32
N TYR A 47 -6.43 -5.26 23.62
CA TYR A 47 -5.22 -5.25 22.81
C TYR A 47 -3.97 -5.30 23.70
N ASP A 48 -3.88 -4.40 24.69
CA ASP A 48 -2.71 -4.25 25.57
C ASP A 48 -2.52 -5.48 26.50
N SER A 49 -3.60 -6.21 26.81
CA SER A 49 -3.52 -7.45 27.59
C SER A 49 -3.09 -8.70 26.77
N GLY A 50 -2.83 -8.53 25.45
CA GLY A 50 -2.44 -9.63 24.57
C GLY A 50 -3.57 -10.58 24.16
N GLN A 51 -4.85 -10.24 24.46
CA GLN A 51 -6.00 -11.04 24.05
C GLN A 51 -6.25 -10.98 22.53
N VAL A 52 -5.70 -9.98 21.85
CA VAL A 52 -5.89 -9.79 20.41
C VAL A 52 -4.64 -10.26 19.67
N TYR A 53 -4.78 -11.33 18.89
CA TYR A 53 -3.69 -11.82 18.04
C TYR A 53 -3.53 -10.91 16.82
N LEU A 54 -2.33 -10.32 16.67
CA LEU A 54 -1.98 -9.53 15.51
C LEU A 54 -1.48 -10.45 14.39
N LEU A 55 -2.22 -10.50 13.29
CA LEU A 55 -1.87 -11.21 12.05
C LEU A 55 -1.70 -10.18 10.94
N ASN A 56 -0.46 -9.87 10.62
CA ASN A 56 -0.15 -8.90 9.58
C ASN A 56 -0.66 -9.35 8.21
N ASN A 57 -0.99 -8.38 7.34
CA ASN A 57 -1.27 -8.64 5.92
C ASN A 57 0.04 -8.97 5.20
N ALA A 58 0.58 -10.15 5.51
CA ALA A 58 1.81 -10.64 4.95
C ALA A 58 1.65 -11.03 3.48
N ILE A 59 2.73 -10.98 2.73
CA ILE A 59 2.75 -11.21 1.28
C ILE A 59 3.80 -12.27 0.90
N ASP A 60 3.70 -12.80 -0.31
CA ASP A 60 4.68 -13.75 -0.86
C ASP A 60 5.95 -13.01 -1.29
N LEU A 61 6.90 -12.89 -0.36
CA LEU A 61 8.16 -12.17 -0.60
C LEU A 61 8.96 -12.75 -1.78
N ASP A 62 8.84 -14.03 -2.08
CA ASP A 62 9.55 -14.63 -3.23
C ASP A 62 9.04 -14.10 -4.56
N LYS A 63 7.75 -13.72 -4.64
CA LYS A 63 7.16 -13.09 -5.81
C LYS A 63 7.47 -11.60 -5.93
N PHE A 64 7.56 -10.90 -4.79
CA PHE A 64 7.69 -9.44 -4.78
C PHE A 64 9.12 -8.95 -4.66
N LYS A 65 10.06 -9.73 -4.12
CA LYS A 65 11.46 -9.31 -3.93
C LYS A 65 12.07 -8.73 -5.20
N TYR A 66 12.95 -7.75 -5.03
CA TYR A 66 13.64 -7.11 -6.14
C TYR A 66 14.43 -8.12 -6.99
N ASN A 67 14.26 -8.02 -8.28
CA ASN A 67 14.95 -8.82 -9.29
C ASN A 67 15.33 -7.95 -10.48
N GLU A 68 16.62 -7.67 -10.64
CA GLU A 68 17.13 -6.80 -11.69
C GLU A 68 16.86 -7.34 -13.10
N SER A 69 16.98 -8.64 -13.31
CA SER A 69 16.70 -9.25 -14.61
C SER A 69 15.23 -9.12 -14.99
N LEU A 70 14.34 -9.30 -14.03
CA LEU A 70 12.90 -9.11 -14.22
C LEU A 70 12.57 -7.62 -14.44
N ARG A 71 13.24 -6.70 -13.75
CA ARG A 71 13.13 -5.25 -14.00
C ARG A 71 13.48 -4.90 -15.44
N LYS A 72 14.65 -5.33 -15.95
CA LYS A 72 15.06 -5.10 -17.34
C LYS A 72 14.05 -5.70 -18.32
N LYS A 73 13.61 -6.93 -18.09
CA LYS A 73 12.59 -7.60 -18.93
C LYS A 73 11.30 -6.79 -18.97
N LYS A 74 10.76 -6.39 -17.80
CA LYS A 74 9.47 -5.69 -17.72
C LYS A 74 9.54 -4.28 -18.30
N ARG A 75 10.64 -3.55 -18.10
CA ARG A 75 10.85 -2.22 -18.73
C ARG A 75 10.93 -2.35 -20.24
N LYS A 76 11.64 -3.36 -20.78
CA LYS A 76 11.68 -3.65 -22.22
C LYS A 76 10.30 -3.98 -22.79
N GLU A 77 9.52 -4.82 -22.09
CA GLU A 77 8.13 -5.16 -22.47
C GLU A 77 7.25 -3.92 -22.56
N LEU A 78 7.43 -2.99 -21.63
CA LEU A 78 6.70 -1.71 -21.58
C LEU A 78 7.30 -0.64 -22.50
N GLY A 79 8.40 -0.91 -23.24
CA GLY A 79 9.09 0.08 -24.07
C GLY A 79 9.62 1.28 -23.28
N ILE A 80 10.19 1.02 -22.09
CA ILE A 80 10.74 2.03 -21.18
C ILE A 80 12.26 1.85 -21.13
N SER A 81 13.01 2.92 -21.35
CA SER A 81 14.48 2.88 -21.26
C SER A 81 14.96 2.82 -19.81
N ASP A 82 16.20 2.35 -19.60
CA ASP A 82 16.73 2.14 -18.25
C ASP A 82 16.94 3.45 -17.47
N ASP A 83 17.15 4.56 -18.16
CA ASP A 83 17.35 5.91 -17.61
C ASP A 83 16.05 6.70 -17.36
N THR A 84 14.92 6.21 -17.85
CA THR A 84 13.61 6.85 -17.62
C THR A 84 13.18 6.70 -16.16
N LEU A 85 12.83 7.79 -15.50
CA LEU A 85 12.20 7.77 -14.17
C LEU A 85 10.78 7.24 -14.26
N VAL A 86 10.49 6.12 -13.59
CA VAL A 86 9.17 5.51 -13.58
C VAL A 86 8.50 5.70 -12.22
N ILE A 87 7.44 6.51 -12.21
CA ILE A 87 6.53 6.59 -11.07
C ILE A 87 5.39 5.60 -11.30
N GLY A 88 5.14 4.72 -10.34
CA GLY A 88 4.08 3.74 -10.39
C GLY A 88 2.97 4.02 -9.38
N HIS A 89 1.74 3.74 -9.78
CA HIS A 89 0.58 3.72 -8.90
C HIS A 89 -0.30 2.51 -9.21
N ILE A 90 -0.74 1.81 -8.17
CA ILE A 90 -1.63 0.66 -8.29
C ILE A 90 -2.83 0.89 -7.38
N GLY A 91 -4.03 0.95 -7.98
CA GLY A 91 -5.24 1.18 -7.21
C GLY A 91 -6.49 1.41 -8.06
N ARG A 92 -7.66 1.29 -7.44
CA ARG A 92 -8.93 1.62 -8.09
C ARG A 92 -9.02 3.12 -8.36
N PHE A 93 -9.56 3.50 -9.51
CA PHE A 93 -9.79 4.92 -9.87
C PHE A 93 -11.06 5.44 -9.18
N VAL A 94 -10.88 5.75 -7.88
CA VAL A 94 -11.91 6.29 -6.98
C VAL A 94 -11.35 7.47 -6.19
N ALA A 95 -12.22 8.34 -5.69
CA ALA A 95 -11.82 9.55 -4.98
C ALA A 95 -10.84 9.29 -3.82
N GLN A 96 -10.99 8.16 -3.13
CA GLN A 96 -10.09 7.75 -2.03
C GLN A 96 -8.61 7.74 -2.44
N LYS A 97 -8.30 7.26 -3.66
CA LYS A 97 -6.93 7.12 -4.18
C LYS A 97 -6.31 8.42 -4.68
N ASN A 98 -7.13 9.46 -4.86
CA ASN A 98 -6.69 10.83 -5.17
C ASN A 98 -5.79 10.94 -6.42
N HIS A 99 -6.22 10.28 -7.51
CA HIS A 99 -5.46 10.29 -8.76
C HIS A 99 -5.30 11.69 -9.34
N THR A 100 -6.28 12.57 -9.12
CA THR A 100 -6.20 13.96 -9.58
C THR A 100 -4.97 14.66 -9.02
N PHE A 101 -4.70 14.51 -7.72
CA PHE A 101 -3.52 15.06 -7.08
C PHE A 101 -2.22 14.33 -7.51
N LEU A 102 -2.30 13.01 -7.77
CA LEU A 102 -1.17 12.25 -8.32
C LEU A 102 -0.73 12.79 -9.69
N ILE A 103 -1.69 13.14 -10.55
CA ILE A 103 -1.40 13.76 -11.86
C ILE A 103 -0.74 15.12 -11.68
N ASP A 104 -1.19 15.94 -10.71
CA ASP A 104 -0.55 17.22 -10.41
C ASP A 104 0.90 17.03 -9.96
N ILE A 105 1.15 16.08 -9.05
CA ILE A 105 2.51 15.73 -8.61
C ILE A 105 3.37 15.30 -9.81
N PHE A 106 2.85 14.41 -10.64
CA PHE A 106 3.58 13.92 -11.80
C PHE A 106 3.87 15.04 -12.82
N ASN A 107 2.94 15.96 -13.03
CA ASN A 107 3.16 17.14 -13.87
C ASN A 107 4.36 17.96 -13.41
N GLU A 108 4.50 18.20 -12.10
CA GLU A 108 5.66 18.90 -11.55
C GLU A 108 6.95 18.09 -11.65
N VAL A 109 6.90 16.76 -11.48
CA VAL A 109 8.05 15.89 -11.74
C VAL A 109 8.47 15.97 -13.20
N HIS A 110 7.51 15.87 -14.14
CA HIS A 110 7.78 15.88 -15.58
C HIS A 110 8.33 17.19 -16.09
N LYS A 111 7.89 18.32 -15.52
CA LYS A 111 8.49 19.65 -15.80
C LYS A 111 9.96 19.73 -15.42
N LYS A 112 10.37 19.09 -14.31
CA LYS A 112 11.73 19.10 -13.77
C LYS A 112 12.61 17.98 -14.36
N ASN A 113 11.98 16.88 -14.79
CA ASN A 113 12.61 15.72 -15.45
C ASN A 113 11.71 15.21 -16.56
N ASN A 114 11.90 15.68 -17.79
CA ASN A 114 11.09 15.29 -18.94
C ASN A 114 11.30 13.81 -19.36
N ASN A 115 12.38 13.16 -18.93
CA ASN A 115 12.57 11.71 -19.08
C ASN A 115 11.93 10.96 -17.91
N SER A 116 10.63 11.16 -17.75
CA SER A 116 9.82 10.50 -16.71
C SER A 116 8.50 10.00 -17.26
N ILE A 117 7.97 8.93 -16.66
CA ILE A 117 6.71 8.33 -17.03
C ILE A 117 5.90 7.94 -15.77
N LEU A 118 4.58 8.12 -15.83
CA LEU A 118 3.66 7.64 -14.81
C LEU A 118 2.91 6.39 -15.32
N LEU A 119 2.98 5.31 -14.57
CA LEU A 119 2.26 4.08 -14.85
C LEU A 119 1.09 3.90 -13.86
N LEU A 120 -0.13 3.83 -14.39
CA LEU A 120 -1.36 3.68 -13.63
C LEU A 120 -1.98 2.31 -13.86
N ALA A 121 -1.90 1.40 -12.87
CA ALA A 121 -2.54 0.10 -12.93
C ALA A 121 -3.81 0.08 -12.08
N GLY A 122 -4.93 -0.29 -12.68
CA GLY A 122 -6.24 -0.35 -12.05
C GLY A 122 -7.37 0.06 -12.96
N GLN A 123 -8.57 0.09 -12.39
CA GLN A 123 -9.81 0.51 -13.05
C GLN A 123 -10.70 1.25 -12.05
N GLY A 124 -11.65 2.03 -12.54
CA GLY A 124 -12.65 2.66 -11.68
C GLY A 124 -13.43 3.77 -12.38
N PRO A 125 -14.47 4.28 -11.72
CA PRO A 125 -15.40 5.26 -12.31
C PRO A 125 -14.77 6.62 -12.63
N LEU A 126 -13.63 6.97 -12.04
CA LEU A 126 -12.97 8.26 -12.28
C LEU A 126 -11.95 8.21 -13.43
N LYS A 127 -11.91 7.13 -14.23
CA LYS A 127 -10.92 6.99 -15.31
C LYS A 127 -11.02 8.14 -16.31
N GLU A 128 -12.22 8.47 -16.76
CA GLU A 128 -12.48 9.53 -17.75
C GLU A 128 -12.06 10.91 -17.22
N GLU A 129 -12.35 11.21 -15.95
CA GLU A 129 -11.91 12.46 -15.29
C GLU A 129 -10.39 12.58 -15.28
N ILE A 130 -9.69 11.47 -14.96
CA ILE A 130 -8.23 11.42 -14.94
C ILE A 130 -7.65 11.59 -16.36
N GLU A 131 -8.25 10.94 -17.37
CA GLU A 131 -7.84 11.08 -18.78
C GLU A 131 -8.02 12.53 -19.28
N ASN A 132 -9.11 13.19 -18.93
CA ASN A 132 -9.34 14.59 -19.29
C ASN A 132 -8.27 15.51 -18.66
N LYS A 133 -7.96 15.32 -17.38
CA LYS A 133 -6.91 16.08 -16.70
C LYS A 133 -5.53 15.88 -17.35
N ILE A 134 -5.19 14.65 -17.75
CA ILE A 134 -3.95 14.34 -18.45
C ILE A 134 -3.86 15.08 -19.78
N LYS A 135 -4.98 15.15 -20.53
CA LYS A 135 -5.06 15.90 -21.80
C LYS A 135 -4.87 17.41 -21.59
N GLU A 136 -5.56 17.97 -20.59
CA GLU A 136 -5.44 19.40 -20.24
C GLU A 136 -4.00 19.78 -19.91
N LEU A 137 -3.27 18.91 -19.19
CA LEU A 137 -1.87 19.12 -18.83
C LEU A 137 -0.87 18.68 -19.92
N LYS A 138 -1.36 18.17 -21.06
CA LYS A 138 -0.54 17.70 -22.20
C LYS A 138 0.44 16.57 -21.83
N LEU A 139 0.02 15.66 -20.96
CA LEU A 139 0.83 14.55 -20.44
C LEU A 139 0.52 13.20 -21.13
N ASN A 140 -0.18 13.20 -22.28
CA ASN A 140 -0.65 11.99 -22.96
C ASN A 140 0.49 10.98 -23.26
N ASP A 141 1.65 11.47 -23.63
CA ASP A 141 2.82 10.63 -23.98
C ASP A 141 3.58 10.11 -22.76
N SER A 142 3.36 10.73 -21.60
CA SER A 142 4.12 10.46 -20.37
C SER A 142 3.29 9.76 -19.29
N VAL A 143 1.98 9.56 -19.49
CA VAL A 143 1.11 8.80 -18.58
C VAL A 143 0.49 7.62 -19.31
N ARG A 144 0.63 6.42 -18.73
CA ARG A 144 0.08 5.18 -19.32
C ARG A 144 -0.89 4.49 -18.39
N PHE A 145 -2.09 4.20 -18.89
CA PHE A 145 -3.05 3.34 -18.25
C PHE A 145 -2.79 1.88 -18.61
N LEU A 146 -2.49 1.06 -17.61
CA LEU A 146 -2.19 -0.36 -17.81
C LEU A 146 -3.41 -1.27 -17.61
N GLY A 147 -4.56 -0.67 -17.21
CA GLY A 147 -5.77 -1.44 -16.89
C GLY A 147 -5.61 -2.31 -15.64
N GLN A 148 -6.49 -3.28 -15.49
CA GLN A 148 -6.40 -4.28 -14.43
C GLN A 148 -5.33 -5.31 -14.80
N ARG A 149 -4.38 -5.57 -13.88
CA ARG A 149 -3.24 -6.46 -14.10
C ARG A 149 -3.23 -7.60 -13.11
N SER A 150 -2.85 -8.80 -13.57
CA SER A 150 -2.59 -9.96 -12.74
C SER A 150 -1.10 -10.14 -12.39
N ASP A 151 -0.20 -9.47 -13.14
CA ASP A 151 1.25 -9.51 -12.99
C ASP A 151 1.78 -8.29 -12.20
N VAL A 152 1.04 -7.87 -11.17
CA VAL A 152 1.35 -6.70 -10.34
C VAL A 152 2.76 -6.80 -9.73
N ASN A 153 3.16 -7.98 -9.28
CA ASN A 153 4.50 -8.24 -8.75
C ASN A 153 5.61 -7.96 -9.78
N GLU A 154 5.36 -8.18 -11.07
CA GLU A 154 6.30 -7.84 -12.13
C GLU A 154 6.27 -6.35 -12.46
N LEU A 155 5.09 -5.70 -12.38
CA LEU A 155 4.99 -4.26 -12.60
C LEU A 155 5.78 -3.47 -11.57
N TYR A 156 5.77 -3.86 -10.30
CA TYR A 156 6.60 -3.22 -9.28
C TYR A 156 8.09 -3.25 -9.65
N GLN A 157 8.55 -4.26 -10.40
CA GLN A 157 9.96 -4.29 -10.83
C GLN A 157 10.31 -3.13 -11.77
N ALA A 158 9.36 -2.67 -12.60
CA ALA A 158 9.58 -1.57 -13.53
C ALA A 158 9.64 -0.19 -12.86
N PHE A 159 9.04 -0.01 -11.68
CA PHE A 159 8.94 1.28 -10.98
C PHE A 159 10.26 1.68 -10.31
N ASP A 160 10.50 2.98 -10.20
CA ASP A 160 11.53 3.58 -9.35
C ASP A 160 10.92 4.12 -8.06
N VAL A 161 9.73 4.71 -8.17
CA VAL A 161 8.97 5.25 -7.06
C VAL A 161 7.54 4.71 -7.10
N PHE A 162 7.02 4.32 -5.96
CA PHE A 162 5.61 4.08 -5.76
C PHE A 162 4.98 5.28 -5.04
N CYS A 163 4.05 5.96 -5.70
CA CYS A 163 3.39 7.14 -5.16
C CYS A 163 1.92 6.85 -4.85
N LEU A 164 1.51 7.07 -3.59
CA LEU A 164 0.14 6.81 -3.13
C LEU A 164 -0.38 7.99 -2.30
N PRO A 165 -0.89 9.07 -2.91
CA PRO A 165 -1.41 10.24 -2.24
C PRO A 165 -2.88 10.09 -1.83
N SER A 166 -3.27 8.92 -1.33
CA SER A 166 -4.64 8.61 -0.94
C SER A 166 -5.16 9.56 0.14
N LEU A 167 -6.44 9.91 0.07
CA LEU A 167 -7.11 10.75 1.06
C LEU A 167 -7.24 10.05 2.42
N TYR A 168 -7.37 8.74 2.42
CA TYR A 168 -7.42 7.88 3.62
C TYR A 168 -7.18 6.43 3.22
N GLU A 169 -6.47 5.69 4.08
CA GLU A 169 -6.28 4.24 3.99
C GLU A 169 -6.25 3.65 5.41
N GLY A 170 -6.60 2.36 5.51
CA GLY A 170 -6.16 1.55 6.63
C GLY A 170 -4.70 1.13 6.42
N LEU A 171 -4.45 -0.16 6.31
CA LEU A 171 -3.15 -0.68 5.88
C LEU A 171 -3.24 -1.08 4.39
N PRO A 172 -2.80 -0.22 3.44
CA PRO A 172 -2.89 -0.53 2.02
C PRO A 172 -1.88 -1.61 1.63
N VAL A 173 -2.39 -2.78 1.21
CA VAL A 173 -1.54 -3.92 0.80
C VAL A 173 -0.58 -3.53 -0.32
N VAL A 174 -1.01 -2.71 -1.27
CA VAL A 174 -0.15 -2.19 -2.37
C VAL A 174 1.07 -1.41 -1.87
N GLY A 175 0.96 -0.76 -0.70
CA GLY A 175 2.10 -0.09 -0.06
C GLY A 175 3.08 -1.10 0.57
N VAL A 176 2.59 -2.21 1.10
CA VAL A 176 3.42 -3.32 1.62
C VAL A 176 4.13 -4.04 0.46
N GLU A 177 3.42 -4.31 -0.64
CA GLU A 177 3.96 -4.92 -1.86
C GLU A 177 5.08 -4.08 -2.48
N ALA A 178 4.88 -2.76 -2.57
CA ALA A 178 5.90 -1.84 -3.07
C ALA A 178 7.18 -1.89 -2.22
N GLN A 179 7.06 -1.86 -0.89
CA GLN A 179 8.18 -1.96 0.03
C GLN A 179 8.90 -3.32 -0.08
N ALA A 180 8.15 -4.41 -0.20
CA ALA A 180 8.74 -5.74 -0.42
C ALA A 180 9.50 -5.84 -1.74
N SER A 181 9.08 -5.05 -2.75
CA SER A 181 9.79 -4.94 -4.02
C SER A 181 11.00 -3.99 -3.95
N GLY A 182 11.33 -3.46 -2.77
CA GLY A 182 12.45 -2.54 -2.58
C GLY A 182 12.27 -1.20 -3.30
N ILE A 183 11.03 -0.72 -3.49
CA ILE A 183 10.75 0.54 -4.19
C ILE A 183 10.65 1.66 -3.17
N LEU A 184 11.22 2.81 -3.51
CA LEU A 184 10.99 4.05 -2.76
C LEU A 184 9.49 4.37 -2.72
N CYS A 185 8.91 4.48 -1.54
CA CYS A 185 7.48 4.71 -1.35
C CYS A 185 7.23 6.12 -0.83
N ILE A 186 6.45 6.91 -1.58
CA ILE A 186 6.00 8.24 -1.14
C ILE A 186 4.48 8.18 -0.93
N LEU A 187 4.06 8.25 0.32
CA LEU A 187 2.68 8.01 0.74
C LEU A 187 2.12 9.25 1.44
N SER A 188 0.80 9.43 1.42
CA SER A 188 0.18 10.49 2.21
C SER A 188 0.22 10.18 3.71
N ASN A 189 0.38 11.21 4.54
CA ASN A 189 0.39 11.11 6.00
C ASN A 189 -1.01 10.91 6.62
N THR A 190 -2.04 10.81 5.78
CA THR A 190 -3.41 10.47 6.19
C THR A 190 -3.61 8.97 6.43
N MET A 191 -2.61 8.16 6.07
CA MET A 191 -2.59 6.72 6.33
C MET A 191 -2.11 6.41 7.75
N THR A 192 -2.40 5.19 8.23
CA THR A 192 -1.80 4.70 9.46
C THR A 192 -0.28 4.62 9.34
N LYS A 193 0.42 4.96 10.43
CA LYS A 193 1.89 4.85 10.49
C LYS A 193 2.39 3.42 10.31
N GLU A 194 1.57 2.43 10.61
CA GLU A 194 1.86 1.00 10.38
C GLU A 194 2.14 0.67 8.91
N THR A 195 1.69 1.54 7.98
CA THR A 195 2.01 1.40 6.54
C THR A 195 3.50 1.56 6.25
N LYS A 196 4.24 2.30 7.07
CA LYS A 196 5.70 2.39 6.99
C LYS A 196 6.33 1.16 7.65
N VAL A 197 6.45 0.08 6.90
CA VAL A 197 7.13 -1.14 7.34
C VAL A 197 8.65 -0.94 7.30
N LEU A 198 9.16 -0.28 6.26
CA LEU A 198 10.58 -0.04 6.00
C LEU A 198 10.90 1.46 5.89
N ASP A 199 12.15 1.82 6.13
CA ASP A 199 12.62 3.22 6.06
C ASP A 199 12.68 3.78 4.64
N ILE A 200 12.52 2.96 3.62
CA ILE A 200 12.33 3.39 2.22
C ILE A 200 10.95 4.03 1.98
N THR A 201 10.17 4.23 3.03
CA THR A 201 8.84 4.84 2.98
C THR A 201 8.85 6.20 3.65
N LYS A 202 8.42 7.22 2.90
CA LYS A 202 8.26 8.59 3.36
C LYS A 202 6.79 9.00 3.34
N PHE A 203 6.35 9.63 4.41
CA PHE A 203 5.03 10.25 4.47
C PHE A 203 5.11 11.73 4.09
N MET A 204 4.20 12.15 3.20
CA MET A 204 4.03 13.55 2.79
C MET A 204 2.62 14.03 3.15
N SER A 205 2.51 15.29 3.55
CA SER A 205 1.20 15.90 3.82
C SER A 205 0.44 16.19 2.52
N LEU A 206 -0.87 15.95 2.50
CA LEU A 206 -1.73 16.40 1.40
C LEU A 206 -1.94 17.93 1.40
N ASN A 207 -1.49 18.64 2.44
CA ASN A 207 -1.44 20.11 2.46
C ASN A 207 -0.18 20.66 1.76
N ASN A 208 0.83 19.82 1.53
CA ASN A 208 1.98 20.16 0.71
C ASN A 208 1.54 20.33 -0.76
N THR A 209 2.19 21.23 -1.47
CA THR A 209 1.94 21.44 -2.89
C THR A 209 2.40 20.25 -3.74
N PRO A 210 1.85 20.06 -4.95
CA PRO A 210 2.36 19.06 -5.90
C PRO A 210 3.86 19.22 -6.19
N GLU A 211 4.34 20.47 -6.20
CA GLU A 211 5.77 20.79 -6.41
C GLU A 211 6.63 20.27 -5.26
N GLU A 212 6.23 20.46 -4.00
CA GLU A 212 6.95 19.93 -2.84
C GLU A 212 7.01 18.39 -2.84
N TRP A 213 5.94 17.73 -3.31
CA TRP A 213 5.93 16.28 -3.51
C TRP A 213 6.92 15.88 -4.61
N ALA A 214 6.94 16.61 -5.73
CA ALA A 214 7.83 16.35 -6.85
C ALA A 214 9.30 16.54 -6.45
N ASP A 215 9.63 17.59 -5.72
CA ASP A 215 10.99 17.83 -5.21
C ASP A 215 11.45 16.72 -4.28
N SER A 216 10.57 16.31 -3.36
CA SER A 216 10.83 15.18 -2.48
C SER A 216 11.11 13.88 -3.26
N ILE A 217 10.29 13.57 -4.27
CA ILE A 217 10.48 12.39 -5.13
C ILE A 217 11.85 12.44 -5.85
N LEU A 218 12.15 13.56 -6.51
CA LEU A 218 13.37 13.71 -7.30
C LEU A 218 14.64 13.67 -6.42
N ASP A 219 14.59 14.25 -5.23
CA ASP A 219 15.71 14.24 -4.30
C ASP A 219 15.95 12.86 -3.69
N ASP A 220 14.88 12.16 -3.30
CA ASP A 220 14.99 10.85 -2.72
C ASP A 220 15.46 9.80 -3.75
N VAL A 221 15.00 9.88 -5.01
CA VAL A 221 15.45 8.97 -6.09
C VAL A 221 16.95 9.11 -6.36
N LYS A 222 17.52 10.32 -6.32
CA LYS A 222 18.97 10.53 -6.53
C LYS A 222 19.82 9.82 -5.48
N ARG A 223 19.31 9.65 -4.26
CA ARG A 223 20.03 9.10 -3.09
C ARG A 223 19.75 7.64 -2.88
N TYR A 224 18.65 7.14 -3.40
CA TYR A 224 18.19 5.78 -3.13
C TYR A 224 18.72 4.78 -4.16
N LYS A 225 19.33 3.71 -3.65
CA LYS A 225 19.65 2.53 -4.45
C LYS A 225 18.75 1.37 -4.04
N ARG A 226 18.02 0.83 -5.00
CA ARG A 226 17.09 -0.27 -4.78
C ARG A 226 17.82 -1.52 -4.31
N ILE A 227 17.28 -2.19 -3.30
CA ILE A 227 17.85 -3.39 -2.66
C ILE A 227 16.77 -4.46 -2.47
N ASP A 228 17.19 -5.68 -2.21
CA ASP A 228 16.32 -6.75 -1.73
C ASP A 228 15.99 -6.52 -0.24
N THR A 229 14.72 -6.33 0.05
CA THR A 229 14.19 -6.05 1.39
C THR A 229 13.60 -7.27 2.09
N SER A 230 13.70 -8.47 1.51
CA SER A 230 13.03 -9.68 1.99
C SER A 230 13.37 -10.05 3.43
N LYS A 231 14.64 -9.88 3.83
CA LYS A 231 15.08 -10.17 5.20
C LYS A 231 14.43 -9.23 6.21
N GLU A 232 14.41 -7.93 5.90
CA GLU A 232 13.83 -6.93 6.79
C GLU A 232 12.31 -7.08 6.86
N MET A 233 11.62 -7.30 5.73
CA MET A 233 10.20 -7.60 5.69
C MET A 233 9.84 -8.84 6.52
N THR A 234 10.66 -9.90 6.46
CA THR A 234 10.46 -11.11 7.26
C THR A 234 10.61 -10.80 8.76
N SER A 235 11.63 -10.02 9.16
CA SER A 235 11.82 -9.63 10.57
C SER A 235 10.69 -8.77 11.13
N LYS A 236 9.94 -8.08 10.24
CA LYS A 236 8.74 -7.28 10.57
C LYS A 236 7.42 -8.08 10.48
N ASN A 237 7.48 -9.40 10.29
CA ASN A 237 6.32 -10.30 10.19
C ASN A 237 5.45 -10.06 8.94
N PHE A 238 6.06 -9.73 7.79
CA PHE A 238 5.37 -9.58 6.52
C PHE A 238 5.68 -10.70 5.50
N ASN A 239 6.30 -11.81 5.93
CA ASN A 239 6.51 -13.00 5.11
C ASN A 239 5.35 -13.98 5.29
N ILE A 240 4.53 -14.17 4.26
CA ILE A 240 3.34 -15.03 4.32
C ILE A 240 3.66 -16.46 4.73
N LYS A 241 4.82 -17.00 4.32
CA LYS A 241 5.21 -18.37 4.67
C LYS A 241 5.46 -18.54 6.17
N GLU A 242 6.06 -17.53 6.80
CA GLU A 242 6.31 -17.56 8.25
C GLU A 242 5.02 -17.25 9.04
N GLU A 243 4.23 -16.28 8.57
CA GLU A 243 2.98 -15.92 9.24
C GLU A 243 1.93 -17.06 9.14
N ALA A 244 1.89 -17.80 8.03
CA ALA A 244 1.05 -18.99 7.90
C ALA A 244 1.41 -20.09 8.91
N LYS A 245 2.71 -20.36 9.13
CA LYS A 245 3.15 -21.32 10.15
C LYS A 245 2.78 -20.86 11.58
N LYS A 246 2.92 -19.57 11.86
CA LYS A 246 2.52 -19.02 13.16
C LYS A 246 1.01 -19.15 13.38
N LEU A 247 0.22 -18.88 12.34
CA LEU A 247 -1.23 -19.02 12.38
C LEU A 247 -1.65 -20.48 12.56
N GLU A 248 -1.03 -21.42 11.85
CA GLU A 248 -1.25 -22.85 12.02
C GLU A 248 -0.98 -23.29 13.47
N LYS A 249 0.20 -22.90 14.01
CA LYS A 249 0.53 -23.19 15.41
C LYS A 249 -0.47 -22.59 16.40
N TYR A 250 -0.95 -21.39 16.13
CA TYR A 250 -1.97 -20.73 16.94
C TYR A 250 -3.27 -21.55 16.97
N TYR A 251 -3.76 -22.01 15.82
CA TYR A 251 -4.96 -22.85 15.76
C TYR A 251 -4.77 -24.22 16.42
N LEU A 252 -3.62 -24.85 16.24
CA LEU A 252 -3.30 -26.12 16.91
C LEU A 252 -3.28 -25.96 18.43
N ASN A 253 -2.73 -24.88 18.95
CA ASN A 253 -2.75 -24.59 20.38
C ASN A 253 -4.17 -24.40 20.90
N LEU A 254 -5.03 -23.68 20.16
CA LEU A 254 -6.44 -23.50 20.52
C LEU A 254 -7.20 -24.84 20.53
N TYR A 255 -6.95 -25.70 19.53
CA TYR A 255 -7.58 -27.01 19.42
C TYR A 255 -7.19 -27.92 20.59
N ASN A 256 -5.88 -27.97 20.93
CA ASN A 256 -5.37 -28.83 22.00
C ASN A 256 -5.83 -28.33 23.39
N ASN A 257 -5.86 -27.01 23.62
CA ASN A 257 -6.29 -26.45 24.91
C ASN A 257 -7.83 -26.41 25.06
N GLY A 258 -8.59 -26.32 23.98
CA GLY A 258 -10.05 -26.35 24.00
C GLY A 258 -10.66 -27.75 24.12
N GLY A 259 -9.83 -28.80 24.00
CA GLY A 259 -10.25 -30.20 24.23
C GLY A 259 -10.28 -30.60 25.69
N GLU A 260 -9.75 -29.80 26.60
CA GLU A 260 -9.72 -30.07 28.04
C GLU A 260 -10.92 -29.46 28.82
N GLU A 261 -11.76 -28.64 28.15
CA GLU A 261 -12.95 -28.00 28.76
C GLU A 261 -14.27 -28.59 28.25
N LYS A 262 -14.40 -29.93 28.11
CA LYS A 262 -15.68 -30.61 27.89
C LYS A 262 -15.83 -31.81 28.78
#